data_ebed8e1a1aab3569d641f382f6835258
#
_entry.id   ebed8e1a1aab3569d641f382f6835258
#
_cell.length_a   1.000
_cell.length_b   1.000
_cell.length_c   1.000
_cell.angle_alpha   90.00
_cell.angle_beta   90.00
_cell.angle_gamma   90.00
#
_symmetry.space_group_name_H-M   'P 1'
#
loop_
_entity.id
_entity.type
_entity.pdbx_description
1 polymer ?
#
loop_
_entity_poly.entity_id
_entity_poly.type
_entity_poly.pdbx_seq_one_letter_code
_entity_poly.pdbx_strand_id
1 'polypeptide(L)'
;MVDAKKIGVAGAAIVLVTLVAVFATSYMSDFETARTPNAEDETKPVQLKGAPVLGSKDATITIVEVGDYQCHMCKLWFEETRPLIIENYVETGKANLVFIDMPFLGRDSTPASEATYCANDQGKYWEYHSTLFLSLIHI
;
A
#
# COMPACT_ATOMS: atom_id res chain seq x y z
N MET A 1 -61.44 0.83 -30.94
CA MET A 1 -60.62 2.05 -30.98
C MET A 1 -59.62 2.01 -29.86
N VAL A 2 -58.36 1.83 -30.14
CA VAL A 2 -57.30 1.82 -29.09
C VAL A 2 -56.97 3.27 -28.78
N ASP A 3 -57.01 3.60 -27.52
CA ASP A 3 -56.89 4.97 -26.99
C ASP A 3 -55.45 5.48 -27.16
N ALA A 4 -55.21 6.43 -28.03
CA ALA A 4 -53.89 6.96 -28.38
C ALA A 4 -53.09 7.48 -27.15
N LYS A 5 -53.83 7.92 -26.11
CA LYS A 5 -53.25 8.34 -24.83
C LYS A 5 -52.63 7.19 -24.04
N LYS A 6 -53.21 5.99 -24.10
CA LYS A 6 -52.70 4.78 -23.44
C LYS A 6 -51.45 4.23 -24.15
N ILE A 7 -51.37 4.36 -25.48
CA ILE A 7 -50.19 3.96 -26.26
C ILE A 7 -49.00 4.88 -25.95
N GLY A 8 -49.22 6.19 -25.85
CA GLY A 8 -48.16 7.14 -25.49
C GLY A 8 -47.53 6.89 -24.10
N VAL A 9 -48.37 6.60 -23.13
CA VAL A 9 -47.89 6.32 -21.73
C VAL A 9 -47.14 4.99 -21.67
N ALA A 10 -47.62 3.95 -22.37
CA ALA A 10 -46.94 2.65 -22.41
C ALA A 10 -45.59 2.77 -23.15
N GLY A 11 -45.50 3.52 -24.26
CA GLY A 11 -44.26 3.77 -24.98
C GLY A 11 -43.21 4.53 -24.12
N ALA A 12 -43.64 5.58 -23.41
CA ALA A 12 -42.77 6.34 -22.53
C ALA A 12 -42.22 5.48 -21.37
N ALA A 13 -43.06 4.62 -20.79
CA ALA A 13 -42.63 3.70 -19.72
C ALA A 13 -41.58 2.69 -20.20
N ILE A 14 -41.76 2.12 -21.42
CA ILE A 14 -40.81 1.18 -22.01
C ILE A 14 -39.48 1.86 -22.27
N VAL A 15 -39.44 3.06 -22.82
CA VAL A 15 -38.22 3.84 -23.08
C VAL A 15 -37.49 4.14 -21.76
N LEU A 16 -38.22 4.48 -20.70
CA LEU A 16 -37.63 4.81 -19.42
C LEU A 16 -37.02 3.56 -18.75
N VAL A 17 -37.66 2.40 -18.80
CA VAL A 17 -37.14 1.14 -18.30
C VAL A 17 -35.90 0.68 -19.07
N THR A 18 -35.89 0.83 -20.41
CA THR A 18 -34.71 0.48 -21.20
C THR A 18 -33.52 1.40 -20.92
N LEU A 19 -33.74 2.70 -20.75
CA LEU A 19 -32.70 3.66 -20.38
C LEU A 19 -32.10 3.35 -18.98
N VAL A 20 -32.94 3.03 -18.00
CA VAL A 20 -32.49 2.65 -16.68
C VAL A 20 -31.70 1.33 -16.72
N ALA A 21 -32.16 0.35 -17.49
CA ALA A 21 -31.47 -0.93 -17.65
C ALA A 21 -30.09 -0.77 -18.31
N VAL A 22 -29.98 0.02 -19.36
CA VAL A 22 -28.72 0.32 -20.05
C VAL A 22 -27.77 1.08 -19.13
N PHE A 23 -28.30 2.08 -18.42
CA PHE A 23 -27.49 2.84 -17.45
C PHE A 23 -26.98 1.96 -16.30
N ALA A 24 -27.84 1.11 -15.75
CA ALA A 24 -27.47 0.19 -14.68
C ALA A 24 -26.40 -0.84 -15.12
N THR A 25 -26.54 -1.39 -16.34
CA THR A 25 -25.53 -2.34 -16.86
C THR A 25 -24.20 -1.66 -17.16
N SER A 26 -24.20 -0.43 -17.68
CA SER A 26 -22.97 0.34 -17.88
C SER A 26 -22.30 0.70 -16.55
N TYR A 27 -23.07 1.11 -15.55
CA TYR A 27 -22.54 1.46 -14.23
C TYR A 27 -21.99 0.24 -13.50
N MET A 28 -22.61 -0.93 -13.64
CA MET A 28 -22.12 -2.16 -13.03
C MET A 28 -20.86 -2.68 -13.72
N SER A 29 -20.74 -2.56 -15.04
CA SER A 29 -19.51 -2.97 -15.75
C SER A 29 -18.31 -2.09 -15.39
N ASP A 30 -18.50 -0.78 -15.25
CA ASP A 30 -17.43 0.14 -14.83
C ASP A 30 -17.00 -0.11 -13.38
N PHE A 31 -17.94 -0.48 -12.50
CA PHE A 31 -17.64 -0.81 -11.11
C PHE A 31 -16.86 -2.14 -10.98
N GLU A 32 -17.16 -3.12 -11.81
CA GLU A 32 -16.48 -4.42 -11.80
C GLU A 32 -15.06 -4.30 -12.38
N THR A 33 -14.86 -3.47 -13.39
CA THR A 33 -13.52 -3.18 -13.97
C THR A 33 -12.64 -2.38 -13.01
N ALA A 34 -13.22 -1.50 -12.19
CA ALA A 34 -12.48 -0.75 -11.19
C ALA A 34 -12.06 -1.60 -9.95
N ARG A 35 -12.65 -2.78 -9.78
CA ARG A 35 -12.43 -3.66 -8.62
C ARG A 35 -11.45 -4.80 -8.86
N THR A 36 -11.09 -5.08 -10.10
CA THR A 36 -10.02 -6.02 -10.43
C THR A 36 -8.73 -5.25 -10.65
N PRO A 37 -7.77 -5.25 -9.69
CA PRO A 37 -6.38 -4.91 -10.04
C PRO A 37 -5.98 -5.84 -11.19
N ASN A 38 -5.32 -5.30 -12.21
CA ASN A 38 -4.83 -6.11 -13.32
C ASN A 38 -3.99 -7.26 -12.73
N ALA A 39 -4.47 -8.49 -12.90
CA ALA A 39 -3.78 -9.69 -12.41
C ALA A 39 -2.35 -9.85 -12.97
N GLU A 40 -2.00 -9.08 -14.00
CA GLU A 40 -0.65 -9.04 -14.56
C GLU A 40 0.34 -8.21 -13.71
N ASP A 41 -0.16 -7.31 -12.84
CA ASP A 41 0.71 -6.50 -11.98
C ASP A 41 1.01 -7.16 -10.63
N GLU A 42 0.18 -8.12 -10.19
CA GLU A 42 0.38 -8.88 -8.94
C GLU A 42 1.54 -9.90 -9.01
N THR A 43 2.05 -10.20 -10.19
CA THR A 43 3.11 -11.22 -10.37
C THR A 43 4.53 -10.66 -10.39
N LYS A 44 4.70 -9.33 -10.38
CA LYS A 44 6.03 -8.74 -10.35
C LYS A 44 6.58 -8.82 -8.92
N PRO A 45 7.72 -9.51 -8.71
CA PRO A 45 8.31 -9.58 -7.38
C PRO A 45 8.70 -8.19 -6.90
N VAL A 46 8.43 -7.90 -5.64
CA VAL A 46 8.88 -6.66 -4.99
C VAL A 46 10.40 -6.61 -5.04
N GLN A 47 10.93 -5.52 -5.57
CA GLN A 47 12.38 -5.31 -5.68
C GLN A 47 12.91 -4.80 -4.33
N LEU A 48 13.58 -5.66 -3.58
CA LEU A 48 14.13 -5.32 -2.26
C LEU A 48 15.35 -4.40 -2.31
N LYS A 49 15.91 -4.13 -3.51
CA LYS A 49 17.02 -3.20 -3.76
C LYS A 49 18.24 -3.40 -2.84
N GLY A 50 18.46 -4.62 -2.37
CA GLY A 50 19.55 -4.94 -1.44
C GLY A 50 19.33 -4.42 -0.01
N ALA A 51 18.10 -4.06 0.35
CA ALA A 51 17.78 -3.60 1.70
C ALA A 51 18.15 -4.62 2.78
N PRO A 52 18.71 -4.20 3.90
CA PRO A 52 19.07 -5.08 5.01
C PRO A 52 17.86 -5.81 5.57
N VAL A 53 18.05 -7.09 5.88
CA VAL A 53 17.01 -7.96 6.45
C VAL A 53 17.13 -7.97 7.97
N LEU A 54 16.02 -7.71 8.67
CA LEU A 54 15.88 -7.94 10.10
C LEU A 54 15.27 -9.31 10.34
N GLY A 55 15.92 -10.12 11.16
CA GLY A 55 15.49 -11.48 11.48
C GLY A 55 16.16 -12.54 10.61
N SER A 56 15.57 -13.73 10.57
CA SER A 56 16.12 -14.87 9.84
C SER A 56 16.00 -14.71 8.32
N LYS A 57 17.11 -14.86 7.61
CA LYS A 57 17.11 -14.89 6.14
C LYS A 57 16.41 -16.13 5.56
N ASP A 58 16.25 -17.16 6.38
CA ASP A 58 15.60 -18.42 6.00
C ASP A 58 14.07 -18.40 6.26
N ALA A 59 13.54 -17.28 6.80
CA ALA A 59 12.10 -17.13 6.98
C ALA A 59 11.39 -17.14 5.62
N THR A 60 10.29 -17.90 5.53
CA THR A 60 9.53 -18.07 4.29
C THR A 60 8.68 -16.86 3.91
N ILE A 61 8.44 -15.97 4.87
CA ILE A 61 7.64 -14.74 4.71
C ILE A 61 8.57 -13.54 4.89
N THR A 62 8.50 -12.59 3.95
CA THR A 62 9.15 -11.29 4.09
C THR A 62 8.09 -10.21 4.22
N ILE A 63 8.12 -9.50 5.34
CA ILE A 63 7.30 -8.31 5.57
C ILE A 63 8.08 -7.12 4.99
N VAL A 64 7.47 -6.40 4.06
CA VAL A 64 8.09 -5.23 3.44
C VAL A 64 7.39 -3.98 3.95
N GLU A 65 8.13 -3.16 4.67
CA GLU A 65 7.73 -1.82 5.06
C GLU A 65 8.27 -0.83 4.04
N VAL A 66 7.42 0.06 3.54
CA VAL A 66 7.82 1.15 2.64
C VAL A 66 7.55 2.46 3.35
N GLY A 67 8.56 3.31 3.49
CA GLY A 67 8.40 4.51 4.29
C GLY A 67 9.41 5.62 4.04
N ASP A 68 9.16 6.74 4.71
CA ASP A 68 9.99 7.94 4.71
C ASP A 68 10.29 8.34 6.16
N TYR A 69 11.53 8.68 6.47
CA TYR A 69 11.94 9.06 7.83
C TYR A 69 11.31 10.37 8.32
N GLN A 70 10.77 11.21 7.44
CA GLN A 70 10.01 12.41 7.80
C GLN A 70 8.49 12.15 7.93
N CYS A 71 8.03 10.91 7.70
CA CYS A 71 6.62 10.56 7.75
C CYS A 71 6.13 10.32 9.18
N HIS A 72 5.24 11.19 9.66
CA HIS A 72 4.64 11.03 10.99
C HIS A 72 3.89 9.70 11.15
N MET A 73 3.16 9.26 10.14
CA MET A 73 2.43 7.99 10.18
C MET A 73 3.38 6.79 10.19
N CYS A 74 4.51 6.88 9.48
CA CYS A 74 5.56 5.85 9.53
C CYS A 74 6.18 5.78 10.93
N LYS A 75 6.38 6.93 11.60
CA LYS A 75 6.81 6.97 13.00
C LYS A 75 5.81 6.29 13.93
N LEU A 76 4.52 6.60 13.82
CA LEU A 76 3.48 5.95 14.63
C LEU A 76 3.47 4.43 14.41
N TRP A 77 3.58 3.99 13.18
CA TRP A 77 3.69 2.55 12.88
C TRP A 77 4.96 1.94 13.51
N PHE A 78 6.09 2.64 13.42
CA PHE A 78 7.35 2.23 14.02
C PHE A 78 7.24 2.09 15.54
N GLU A 79 6.55 3.00 16.23
CA GLU A 79 6.42 3.02 17.69
C GLU A 79 5.36 2.03 18.20
N GLU A 80 4.24 1.87 17.50
CA GLU A 80 3.07 1.14 18.01
C GLU A 80 2.91 -0.26 17.39
N THR A 81 3.17 -0.41 16.09
CA THR A 81 2.87 -1.65 15.36
C THR A 81 4.12 -2.51 15.16
N ARG A 82 5.23 -1.89 14.76
CA ARG A 82 6.47 -2.60 14.46
C ARG A 82 6.98 -3.47 15.63
N PRO A 83 6.94 -3.05 16.91
CA PRO A 83 7.36 -3.90 18.02
C PRO A 83 6.57 -5.22 18.11
N LEU A 84 5.25 -5.15 17.86
CA LEU A 84 4.39 -6.34 17.85
C LEU A 84 4.71 -7.29 16.69
N ILE A 85 5.04 -6.74 15.53
CA ILE A 85 5.50 -7.52 14.38
C ILE A 85 6.82 -8.22 14.68
N ILE A 86 7.76 -7.50 15.28
CA ILE A 86 9.06 -8.07 15.64
C ILE A 86 8.89 -9.22 16.63
N GLU A 87 8.20 -8.99 17.73
CA GLU A 87 8.00 -9.98 18.80
C GLU A 87 7.28 -11.25 18.29
N ASN A 88 6.18 -11.07 17.53
CA ASN A 88 5.32 -12.20 17.20
C ASN A 88 5.73 -12.96 15.92
N TYR A 89 6.52 -12.34 15.05
CA TYR A 89 6.85 -12.92 13.75
C TYR A 89 8.35 -12.96 13.45
N VAL A 90 9.08 -11.89 13.74
CA VAL A 90 10.50 -11.82 13.37
C VAL A 90 11.38 -12.61 14.33
N GLU A 91 11.24 -12.39 15.64
CA GLU A 91 12.00 -13.10 16.68
C GLU A 91 11.63 -14.58 16.75
N THR A 92 10.39 -14.92 16.37
CA THR A 92 9.94 -16.31 16.28
C THR A 92 10.41 -17.03 15.00
N GLY A 93 11.07 -16.32 14.07
CA GLY A 93 11.55 -16.87 12.79
C GLY A 93 10.44 -17.15 11.76
N LYS A 94 9.20 -16.77 12.02
CA LYS A 94 8.07 -16.93 11.08
C LYS A 94 8.18 -16.02 9.88
N ALA A 95 8.70 -14.81 10.09
CA ALA A 95 8.92 -13.83 9.04
C ALA A 95 10.26 -13.11 9.26
N ASN A 96 10.71 -12.41 8.22
CA ASN A 96 11.71 -11.36 8.33
C ASN A 96 11.11 -10.02 7.92
N LEU A 97 11.79 -8.93 8.25
CA LEU A 97 11.36 -7.57 7.95
C LEU A 97 12.41 -6.87 7.08
N VAL A 98 11.96 -6.15 6.09
CA VAL A 98 12.78 -5.29 5.22
C VAL A 98 12.14 -3.92 5.15
N PHE A 99 12.94 -2.86 5.25
CA PHE A 99 12.48 -1.49 5.03
C PHE A 99 12.97 -1.01 3.65
N ILE A 100 12.04 -0.45 2.87
CA ILE A 100 12.30 0.17 1.57
C ILE A 100 12.10 1.67 1.70
N ASP A 101 13.16 2.41 1.47
CA ASP A 101 13.13 3.86 1.50
C ASP A 101 12.32 4.43 0.34
N MET A 102 11.38 5.32 0.66
CA MET A 102 10.60 6.12 -0.28
C MET A 102 10.64 7.59 0.12
N PRO A 103 11.79 8.27 -0.09
CA PRO A 103 12.02 9.65 0.38
C PRO A 103 11.33 10.67 -0.54
N PHE A 104 10.13 11.14 -0.15
CA PHE A 104 9.32 12.07 -0.96
C PHE A 104 8.75 13.27 -0.18
N LEU A 105 8.81 13.25 1.16
CA LEU A 105 8.10 14.24 1.97
C LEU A 105 8.86 15.54 2.14
N GLY A 106 10.19 15.51 2.14
CA GLY A 106 10.93 16.72 2.41
C GLY A 106 12.40 16.68 2.00
N ARG A 107 13.05 17.81 2.22
CA ARG A 107 14.46 18.02 1.86
C ARG A 107 15.39 17.02 2.56
N ASP A 108 15.06 16.63 3.78
CA ASP A 108 15.94 15.83 4.63
C ASP A 108 15.61 14.33 4.52
N SER A 109 14.54 13.94 3.78
CA SER A 109 14.16 12.54 3.55
C SER A 109 15.24 11.76 2.81
N THR A 110 15.77 12.29 1.72
CA THR A 110 16.84 11.64 0.94
C THR A 110 18.15 11.49 1.73
N PRO A 111 18.69 12.55 2.37
CA PRO A 111 19.88 12.39 3.21
C PRO A 111 19.70 11.43 4.37
N ALA A 112 18.53 11.38 5.00
CA ALA A 112 18.24 10.42 6.07
C ALA A 112 18.29 8.98 5.56
N SER A 113 17.68 8.72 4.39
CA SER A 113 17.72 7.43 3.72
C SER A 113 19.14 7.01 3.34
N GLU A 114 19.91 7.89 2.72
CA GLU A 114 21.31 7.62 2.36
C GLU A 114 22.18 7.29 3.57
N ALA A 115 21.98 8.02 4.69
CA ALA A 115 22.73 7.81 5.92
C ALA A 115 22.49 6.43 6.54
N THR A 116 21.32 5.81 6.36
CA THR A 116 21.07 4.43 6.83
C THR A 116 21.93 3.42 6.09
N TYR A 117 22.17 3.62 4.80
CA TYR A 117 23.06 2.74 4.05
C TYR A 117 24.54 2.95 4.40
N CYS A 118 24.96 4.18 4.72
CA CYS A 118 26.27 4.41 5.31
C CYS A 118 26.43 3.72 6.66
N ALA A 119 25.38 3.68 7.47
CA ALA A 119 25.37 2.92 8.72
C ALA A 119 25.39 1.40 8.45
N ASN A 120 24.73 0.94 7.36
CA ASN A 120 24.78 -0.46 6.95
C ASN A 120 26.19 -0.96 6.65
N ASP A 121 27.03 -0.15 6.03
CA ASP A 121 28.44 -0.48 5.75
C ASP A 121 29.24 -0.75 7.05
N GLN A 122 28.72 -0.29 8.17
CA GLN A 122 29.27 -0.51 9.51
C GLN A 122 28.47 -1.57 10.31
N GLY A 123 27.52 -2.27 9.69
CA GLY A 123 26.63 -3.23 10.33
C GLY A 123 25.64 -2.62 11.31
N LYS A 124 25.31 -1.33 11.16
CA LYS A 124 24.50 -0.54 12.09
C LYS A 124 23.19 -0.02 11.48
N TYR A 125 22.70 -0.66 10.41
CA TYR A 125 21.50 -0.22 9.71
C TYR A 125 20.29 -0.08 10.65
N TRP A 126 19.93 -1.14 11.34
CA TRP A 126 18.70 -1.18 12.15
C TRP A 126 18.77 -0.31 13.40
N GLU A 127 19.94 -0.15 14.01
CA GLU A 127 20.14 0.78 15.12
C GLU A 127 19.98 2.23 14.64
N TYR A 128 20.56 2.56 13.49
CA TYR A 128 20.46 3.90 12.93
C TYR A 128 19.05 4.22 12.42
N HIS A 129 18.41 3.27 11.73
CA HIS A 129 17.01 3.33 11.33
C HIS A 129 16.09 3.64 12.53
N SER A 130 16.26 2.94 13.63
CA SER A 130 15.49 3.19 14.86
C SER A 130 15.76 4.58 15.44
N THR A 131 17.02 5.02 15.43
CA THR A 131 17.40 6.34 15.91
C THR A 131 16.76 7.46 15.10
N LEU A 132 16.68 7.32 13.77
CA LEU A 132 16.02 8.29 12.91
C LEU A 132 14.54 8.42 13.23
N PHE A 133 13.80 7.32 13.35
CA PHE A 133 12.38 7.39 13.70
C PHE A 133 12.14 7.96 15.10
N LEU A 134 12.99 7.66 16.07
CA LEU A 134 12.88 8.22 17.42
C LEU A 134 13.22 9.72 17.49
N SER A 135 14.07 10.22 16.57
CA SER A 135 14.52 11.62 16.53
C SER A 135 13.73 12.51 15.55
N LEU A 136 12.64 12.04 14.99
CA LEU A 136 11.89 12.66 13.90
C LEU A 136 11.40 14.09 14.17
N ILE A 137 11.25 14.48 15.43
CA ILE A 137 10.91 15.85 15.82
C ILE A 137 12.03 16.86 15.59
N HIS A 138 13.23 16.39 15.23
CA HIS A 138 14.42 17.21 15.01
C HIS A 138 14.87 17.27 13.54
N ILE A 139 14.12 16.61 12.64
CA ILE A 139 14.39 16.60 11.20
C ILE A 139 13.47 17.57 10.45
#